data_ad1eedea6844fe7b446601780b3f534d
#
_entry.id   ad1eedea6844fe7b446601780b3f534d
#
_cell.length_a   1.000
_cell.length_b   1.000
_cell.length_c   1.000
_cell.angle_alpha   90.00
_cell.angle_beta   90.00
_cell.angle_gamma   90.00
#
_symmetry.space_group_name_H-M   'P 1'
#
loop_
_entity.id
_entity.type
_entity.pdbx_description
1 polymer ?
#
loop_
_entity_poly.entity_id
_entity_poly.type
_entity_poly.pdbx_seq_one_letter_code
_entity_poly.pdbx_strand_id
1 'polypeptide(L)'
;MNPLRPTFRLLSLGVILCAAACSAPEAVEKLPSVFYPDAPAAPRIQFLRSITVGSDIEEGRSGLDTLLFGEVEMEKTLMAPYGVTLHDGIFYVCDIQQSAVVTIDLEGKEMYLVEFEGRGVVQKPVNLTFSEDGRMFVADMGRRQLVVYDEDFKFIKEIGPFDQDEVESRVVDVEVANGLIYFLDAGIGQVRVFDLDTYEEKMVFGSEDDQGKKLVKPTNLTIDAEGNSYVVDTVQCQIFVWDKDGKFVRTIGSPGDIVGQFARPKGIALDDDILYVIDSSFENCQLFNMDGDPLMFFANAGVGPGNLYLPTCVWIGDEGLDLFDDYIDSDFQAEKLIAITNNYGPFKLNFYALGKADGYEYADNEAARGLAELQPETEE
;
A
#
# COMPACT_ATOMS: atom_id res chain seq x y z
N MET A 1 56.09 10.34 -79.54
CA MET A 1 55.92 9.07 -78.86
C MET A 1 56.45 9.25 -77.42
N ASN A 2 55.60 9.50 -76.49
CA ASN A 2 55.92 9.68 -75.08
C ASN A 2 55.09 8.73 -74.26
N PRO A 3 55.65 7.93 -73.35
CA PRO A 3 54.88 6.98 -72.58
C PRO A 3 54.38 7.62 -71.28
N LEU A 4 53.13 7.32 -71.02
CA LEU A 4 52.38 7.67 -69.81
C LEU A 4 52.96 7.01 -68.56
N ARG A 5 53.14 7.82 -67.49
CA ARG A 5 53.43 7.33 -66.12
C ARG A 5 52.16 7.13 -65.35
N PRO A 6 51.96 6.03 -64.60
CA PRO A 6 50.83 5.89 -63.72
C PRO A 6 51.09 6.59 -62.36
N THR A 7 50.15 7.39 -61.95
CA THR A 7 50.10 8.03 -60.62
C THR A 7 49.44 7.07 -59.62
N PHE A 8 50.23 6.62 -58.64
CA PHE A 8 49.71 5.89 -57.48
C PHE A 8 49.02 6.90 -56.53
N ARG A 9 47.73 6.73 -56.30
CA ARG A 9 47.02 7.41 -55.19
C ARG A 9 47.11 6.56 -53.92
N LEU A 10 47.80 7.03 -52.89
CA LEU A 10 47.71 6.50 -51.56
C LEU A 10 46.32 6.78 -50.98
N LEU A 11 45.54 5.73 -50.68
CA LEU A 11 44.41 5.82 -49.79
C LEU A 11 44.88 5.84 -48.35
N SER A 12 44.74 6.93 -47.67
CA SER A 12 44.93 7.03 -46.24
C SER A 12 43.69 6.44 -45.52
N LEU A 13 43.89 5.27 -44.90
CA LEU A 13 42.89 4.68 -44.03
C LEU A 13 42.85 5.48 -42.73
N GLY A 14 41.84 6.32 -42.53
CA GLY A 14 41.60 6.97 -41.25
C GLY A 14 40.98 5.99 -40.28
N VAL A 15 41.73 5.62 -39.25
CA VAL A 15 41.18 4.88 -38.10
C VAL A 15 40.41 5.86 -37.24
N ILE A 16 39.08 5.76 -37.29
CA ILE A 16 38.20 6.47 -36.36
C ILE A 16 38.24 5.70 -35.04
N LEU A 17 38.98 6.21 -34.05
CA LEU A 17 38.87 5.77 -32.66
C LEU A 17 37.51 6.28 -32.14
N CYS A 18 36.49 5.42 -32.04
CA CYS A 18 35.35 5.66 -31.22
C CYS A 18 35.79 5.56 -29.75
N ALA A 19 36.01 6.71 -29.12
CA ALA A 19 36.05 6.79 -27.66
C ALA A 19 34.64 6.46 -27.15
N ALA A 20 34.45 5.24 -26.65
CA ALA A 20 33.29 4.94 -25.82
C ALA A 20 33.38 5.80 -24.57
N ALA A 21 32.62 6.91 -24.55
CA ALA A 21 32.35 7.63 -23.32
C ALA A 21 31.51 6.68 -22.45
N CYS A 22 32.13 6.04 -21.45
CA CYS A 22 31.39 5.56 -20.32
C CYS A 22 30.75 6.78 -19.67
N SER A 23 29.48 7.03 -19.94
CA SER A 23 28.68 7.89 -19.10
C SER A 23 28.64 7.23 -17.71
N ALA A 24 29.18 7.91 -16.70
CA ALA A 24 28.91 7.53 -15.32
C ALA A 24 27.36 7.49 -15.15
N PRO A 25 26.84 6.55 -14.38
CA PRO A 25 25.41 6.56 -14.07
C PRO A 25 25.05 7.96 -13.57
N GLU A 26 24.01 8.54 -14.16
CA GLU A 26 23.46 9.81 -13.71
C GLU A 26 23.12 9.65 -12.24
N ALA A 27 23.76 10.43 -11.37
CA ALA A 27 23.43 10.42 -9.95
C ALA A 27 21.95 10.76 -9.83
N VAL A 28 21.18 9.88 -9.24
CA VAL A 28 19.77 10.13 -8.91
C VAL A 28 19.75 11.43 -8.14
N GLU A 29 19.06 12.44 -8.68
CA GLU A 29 18.94 13.74 -8.03
C GLU A 29 18.15 13.49 -6.74
N LYS A 30 18.88 13.46 -5.59
CA LYS A 30 18.28 13.17 -4.30
C LYS A 30 17.35 14.34 -3.97
N LEU A 31 16.04 14.12 -4.07
CA LEU A 31 15.03 15.08 -3.62
C LEU A 31 15.29 15.42 -2.15
N PRO A 32 15.01 16.66 -1.71
CA PRO A 32 15.14 16.99 -0.29
C PRO A 32 14.28 16.04 0.53
N SER A 33 14.87 15.50 1.60
CA SER A 33 14.16 14.56 2.49
C SER A 33 12.95 15.25 3.11
N VAL A 34 11.79 14.59 3.03
CA VAL A 34 10.54 15.07 3.62
C VAL A 34 10.28 14.26 4.87
N PHE A 35 10.13 14.95 6.00
CA PHE A 35 9.93 14.37 7.31
C PHE A 35 8.63 14.82 7.94
N TYR A 36 8.07 13.99 8.81
CA TYR A 36 6.90 14.30 9.62
C TYR A 36 7.13 13.87 11.08
N PRO A 37 6.71 14.70 12.07
CA PRO A 37 6.29 16.09 11.87
C PRO A 37 7.42 16.96 11.32
N ASP A 38 7.06 18.14 10.81
CA ASP A 38 8.04 19.12 10.33
C ASP A 38 8.89 19.66 11.48
N ALA A 39 10.14 20.06 11.14
CA ALA A 39 11.00 20.73 12.11
C ALA A 39 10.30 21.99 12.71
N PRO A 40 10.50 22.29 14.02
CA PRO A 40 11.51 21.78 14.92
C PRO A 40 11.13 20.50 15.69
N ALA A 41 9.96 19.90 15.45
CA ALA A 41 9.55 18.68 16.13
C ALA A 41 10.45 17.50 15.71
N ALA A 42 10.57 16.50 16.60
CA ALA A 42 11.35 15.30 16.34
C ALA A 42 10.70 14.46 15.23
N PRO A 43 11.37 14.24 14.08
CA PRO A 43 10.80 13.50 12.98
C PRO A 43 10.61 12.02 13.35
N ARG A 44 9.46 11.47 12.96
CA ARG A 44 9.13 10.05 13.14
C ARG A 44 8.88 9.32 11.83
N ILE A 45 8.52 10.04 10.79
CA ILE A 45 8.23 9.49 9.46
C ILE A 45 9.08 10.21 8.44
N GLN A 46 9.76 9.46 7.59
CA GLN A 46 10.45 9.94 6.40
C GLN A 46 9.72 9.47 5.15
N PHE A 47 9.44 10.37 4.22
CA PHE A 47 9.02 9.98 2.88
C PHE A 47 10.22 9.45 2.10
N LEU A 48 10.08 8.29 1.47
CA LEU A 48 11.16 7.63 0.73
C LEU A 48 11.04 7.90 -0.77
N ARG A 49 9.97 7.40 -1.39
CA ARG A 49 9.70 7.59 -2.83
C ARG A 49 8.26 7.27 -3.19
N SER A 50 7.90 7.52 -4.44
CA SER A 50 6.63 7.09 -5.03
C SER A 50 6.87 6.23 -6.26
N ILE A 51 5.93 5.33 -6.54
CA ILE A 51 5.89 4.51 -7.75
C ILE A 51 4.53 4.70 -8.42
N THR A 52 4.55 4.95 -9.72
CA THR A 52 3.34 5.11 -10.54
C THR A 52 3.43 4.26 -11.80
N VAL A 53 4.59 4.23 -12.43
CA VAL A 53 4.85 3.58 -13.71
C VAL A 53 6.05 2.63 -13.61
N GLY A 54 6.14 1.67 -14.54
CA GLY A 54 7.24 0.72 -14.56
C GLY A 54 8.61 1.39 -14.65
N SER A 55 8.74 2.48 -15.39
CA SER A 55 9.99 3.25 -15.50
C SER A 55 10.44 3.93 -14.19
N ASP A 56 9.59 3.97 -13.17
CA ASP A 56 10.02 4.42 -11.82
C ASP A 56 10.97 3.41 -11.17
N ILE A 57 10.90 2.13 -11.58
CA ILE A 57 11.69 1.03 -10.99
C ILE A 57 12.58 0.31 -11.99
N GLU A 58 12.15 0.20 -13.26
CA GLU A 58 12.89 -0.48 -14.32
C GLU A 58 14.12 0.34 -14.73
N GLU A 59 15.25 -0.31 -14.95
CA GLU A 59 16.39 0.33 -15.59
C GLU A 59 16.02 0.66 -17.03
N GLY A 60 16.09 1.93 -17.42
CA GLY A 60 15.77 2.38 -18.77
C GLY A 60 16.53 1.56 -19.83
N ARG A 61 15.82 0.91 -20.74
CA ARG A 61 16.44 0.20 -21.88
C ARG A 61 17.30 1.19 -22.64
N SER A 62 18.52 0.80 -22.94
CA SER A 62 19.40 1.65 -23.75
C SER A 62 18.77 1.90 -25.12
N GLY A 63 19.00 3.10 -25.70
CA GLY A 63 18.49 3.41 -27.05
C GLY A 63 18.95 2.40 -28.11
N LEU A 64 19.99 1.60 -27.81
CA LEU A 64 20.49 0.52 -28.64
C LEU A 64 19.56 -0.72 -28.58
N ASP A 65 19.02 -1.03 -27.41
CA ASP A 65 18.08 -2.15 -27.23
C ASP A 65 16.77 -1.87 -27.95
N THR A 66 16.26 -0.63 -27.87
CA THR A 66 15.06 -0.21 -28.61
C THR A 66 15.27 -0.30 -30.14
N LEU A 67 16.49 0.00 -30.63
CA LEU A 67 16.83 -0.10 -32.05
C LEU A 67 16.98 -1.57 -32.53
N LEU A 68 17.46 -2.47 -31.67
CA LEU A 68 17.75 -3.87 -32.02
C LEU A 68 16.55 -4.79 -31.87
N PHE A 69 15.66 -4.53 -30.92
CA PHE A 69 14.59 -5.46 -30.55
C PHE A 69 13.20 -4.96 -30.93
N GLY A 70 13.06 -3.72 -31.40
CA GLY A 70 11.78 -3.15 -31.88
C GLY A 70 10.65 -3.30 -30.85
N GLU A 71 9.69 -2.49 -30.80
CA GLU A 71 8.52 -2.40 -29.94
C GLU A 71 8.80 -1.82 -28.54
N VAL A 72 8.26 -0.64 -28.38
CA VAL A 72 8.00 -0.06 -27.06
C VAL A 72 6.83 -0.86 -26.48
N GLU A 73 7.11 -1.79 -25.58
CA GLU A 73 6.06 -2.34 -24.70
C GLU A 73 5.33 -1.17 -24.07
N MET A 74 3.99 -1.22 -24.04
CA MET A 74 3.23 -0.17 -23.36
C MET A 74 3.70 -0.12 -21.90
N GLU A 75 4.06 1.07 -21.45
CA GLU A 75 4.51 1.30 -20.08
C GLU A 75 3.44 0.83 -19.10
N LYS A 76 3.83 -0.07 -18.21
CA LYS A 76 2.97 -0.56 -17.14
C LYS A 76 2.76 0.57 -16.14
N THR A 77 1.55 0.79 -15.69
CA THR A 77 1.20 1.93 -14.84
C THR A 77 0.13 1.55 -13.84
N LEU A 78 0.20 2.10 -12.63
CA LEU A 78 -0.91 2.09 -11.69
C LEU A 78 -1.94 3.15 -12.09
N MET A 79 -3.19 2.74 -12.33
CA MET A 79 -4.26 3.63 -12.77
C MET A 79 -5.14 4.11 -11.61
N ALA A 80 -5.70 3.18 -10.85
CA ALA A 80 -6.51 3.45 -9.67
C ALA A 80 -6.26 2.38 -8.59
N PRO A 81 -5.07 2.40 -7.97
CA PRO A 81 -4.71 1.43 -6.93
C PRO A 81 -5.61 1.61 -5.70
N TYR A 82 -5.93 0.49 -5.05
CA TYR A 82 -6.75 0.48 -3.85
C TYR A 82 -6.04 -0.26 -2.71
N GLY A 83 -6.12 -1.58 -2.62
CA GLY A 83 -5.41 -2.39 -1.65
C GLY A 83 -3.95 -2.59 -2.02
N VAL A 84 -3.07 -2.70 -1.04
CA VAL A 84 -1.66 -3.03 -1.19
C VAL A 84 -1.22 -3.95 -0.06
N THR A 85 -0.38 -4.94 -0.39
CA THR A 85 0.31 -5.78 0.59
C THR A 85 1.70 -6.14 0.07
N LEU A 86 2.61 -6.49 0.97
CA LEU A 86 3.92 -7.05 0.66
C LEU A 86 3.89 -8.55 0.99
N HIS A 87 4.41 -9.37 0.10
CA HIS A 87 4.60 -10.80 0.34
C HIS A 87 5.83 -11.27 -0.42
N ASP A 88 6.75 -11.96 0.28
CA ASP A 88 8.01 -12.46 -0.28
C ASP A 88 8.82 -11.39 -1.06
N GLY A 89 8.91 -10.16 -0.52
CA GLY A 89 9.65 -9.05 -1.10
C GLY A 89 8.98 -8.38 -2.31
N ILE A 90 7.78 -8.82 -2.71
CA ILE A 90 7.02 -8.27 -3.85
C ILE A 90 5.77 -7.55 -3.33
N PHE A 91 5.55 -6.31 -3.80
CA PHE A 91 4.30 -5.60 -3.53
C PHE A 91 3.21 -6.04 -4.50
N TYR A 92 2.05 -6.35 -3.95
CA TYR A 92 0.84 -6.68 -4.70
C TYR A 92 -0.18 -5.56 -4.52
N VAL A 93 -0.64 -4.99 -5.62
CA VAL A 93 -1.55 -3.84 -5.63
C VAL A 93 -2.82 -4.17 -6.40
N CYS A 94 -3.97 -4.08 -5.74
CA CYS A 94 -5.26 -4.16 -6.42
C CYS A 94 -5.53 -2.87 -7.20
N ASP A 95 -5.58 -2.94 -8.53
CA ASP A 95 -5.94 -1.80 -9.37
C ASP A 95 -7.37 -1.96 -9.91
N ILE A 96 -8.27 -1.16 -9.34
CA ILE A 96 -9.71 -1.29 -9.64
C ILE A 96 -10.10 -0.79 -11.02
N GLN A 97 -9.29 0.07 -11.64
CA GLN A 97 -9.55 0.57 -12.99
C GLN A 97 -9.03 -0.40 -14.05
N GLN A 98 -7.91 -1.06 -13.79
CA GLN A 98 -7.37 -2.09 -14.67
C GLN A 98 -8.07 -3.44 -14.49
N SER A 99 -8.85 -3.61 -13.42
CA SER A 99 -9.43 -4.91 -13.04
C SER A 99 -8.34 -5.98 -12.88
N ALA A 100 -7.25 -5.66 -12.22
CA ALA A 100 -6.06 -6.48 -12.12
C ALA A 100 -5.40 -6.39 -10.74
N VAL A 101 -4.57 -7.37 -10.42
CA VAL A 101 -3.55 -7.28 -9.38
C VAL A 101 -2.23 -6.97 -10.10
N VAL A 102 -1.59 -5.88 -9.71
CA VAL A 102 -0.28 -5.44 -10.22
C VAL A 102 0.77 -5.81 -9.20
N THR A 103 1.85 -6.44 -9.66
CA THR A 103 3.02 -6.73 -8.84
C THR A 103 4.12 -5.71 -9.10
N ILE A 104 4.85 -5.37 -8.05
CA ILE A 104 5.99 -4.45 -8.08
C ILE A 104 7.14 -5.15 -7.37
N ASP A 105 8.05 -5.69 -8.14
CA ASP A 105 9.29 -6.30 -7.68
C ASP A 105 10.39 -5.25 -7.75
N LEU A 106 10.81 -4.72 -6.58
CA LEU A 106 11.83 -3.68 -6.51
C LEU A 106 13.24 -4.23 -6.65
N GLU A 107 13.49 -5.46 -6.22
CA GLU A 107 14.79 -6.13 -6.37
C GLU A 107 15.00 -6.55 -7.82
N GLY A 108 14.02 -7.22 -8.42
CA GLY A 108 14.01 -7.61 -9.83
C GLY A 108 13.82 -6.42 -10.79
N LYS A 109 13.42 -5.25 -10.28
CA LYS A 109 13.12 -4.02 -11.04
C LYS A 109 12.07 -4.25 -12.13
N GLU A 110 11.02 -4.96 -11.76
CA GLU A 110 9.95 -5.33 -12.69
C GLU A 110 8.57 -4.97 -12.13
N MET A 111 7.68 -4.52 -13.02
CA MET A 111 6.25 -4.34 -12.75
C MET A 111 5.46 -5.20 -13.75
N TYR A 112 4.55 -6.05 -13.26
CA TYR A 112 3.72 -6.89 -14.14
C TYR A 112 2.31 -7.08 -13.58
N LEU A 113 1.39 -7.55 -14.42
CA LEU A 113 0.05 -7.94 -14.02
C LEU A 113 0.02 -9.42 -13.70
N VAL A 114 -0.60 -9.78 -12.58
CA VAL A 114 -0.83 -11.21 -12.27
C VAL A 114 -1.81 -11.78 -13.30
N GLU A 115 -1.41 -12.86 -13.96
CA GLU A 115 -2.25 -13.55 -14.93
C GLU A 115 -3.14 -14.58 -14.23
N PHE A 116 -4.44 -14.30 -14.21
CA PHE A 116 -5.44 -15.23 -13.69
C PHE A 116 -6.17 -15.91 -14.83
N GLU A 117 -6.41 -17.20 -14.70
CA GLU A 117 -7.08 -18.00 -15.72
C GLU A 117 -8.44 -18.54 -15.29
N GLY A 118 -9.32 -18.77 -16.26
CA GLY A 118 -10.58 -19.46 -16.10
C GLY A 118 -11.47 -18.87 -15.01
N ARG A 119 -11.80 -19.67 -13.99
CA ARG A 119 -12.63 -19.25 -12.84
C ARG A 119 -11.90 -18.29 -11.91
N GLY A 120 -10.60 -18.18 -12.01
CA GLY A 120 -9.79 -17.29 -11.20
C GLY A 120 -9.73 -15.84 -11.71
N VAL A 121 -10.23 -15.53 -12.91
CA VAL A 121 -10.15 -14.17 -13.46
C VAL A 121 -10.87 -13.18 -12.56
N VAL A 122 -10.12 -12.18 -12.07
CA VAL A 122 -10.66 -11.09 -11.25
C VAL A 122 -11.47 -10.10 -12.10
N GLN A 123 -12.44 -9.43 -11.49
CA GLN A 123 -13.26 -8.42 -12.16
C GLN A 123 -13.08 -7.03 -11.60
N LYS A 124 -13.04 -6.91 -10.29
CA LYS A 124 -12.76 -5.65 -9.59
C LYS A 124 -12.13 -5.95 -8.24
N PRO A 125 -10.86 -6.37 -8.23
CA PRO A 125 -10.14 -6.62 -6.99
C PRO A 125 -10.00 -5.32 -6.21
N VAL A 126 -10.30 -5.35 -4.92
CA VAL A 126 -10.28 -4.16 -4.06
C VAL A 126 -9.17 -4.26 -3.04
N ASN A 127 -9.04 -5.41 -2.38
CA ASN A 127 -7.98 -5.69 -1.45
C ASN A 127 -7.55 -7.15 -1.53
N LEU A 128 -6.37 -7.45 -0.97
CA LEU A 128 -5.83 -8.80 -0.96
C LEU A 128 -4.90 -9.01 0.24
N THR A 129 -4.77 -10.25 0.65
CA THR A 129 -3.83 -10.69 1.66
C THR A 129 -3.28 -12.08 1.32
N PHE A 130 -2.22 -12.48 2.01
CA PHE A 130 -1.64 -13.81 1.91
C PHE A 130 -1.72 -14.54 3.25
N SER A 131 -1.87 -15.86 3.21
CA SER A 131 -1.64 -16.70 4.37
C SER A 131 -0.17 -17.13 4.46
N GLU A 132 0.26 -17.60 5.61
CA GLU A 132 1.63 -18.08 5.84
C GLU A 132 2.06 -19.22 4.90
N ASP A 133 1.11 -19.99 4.40
CA ASP A 133 1.37 -21.07 3.41
C ASP A 133 1.35 -20.60 1.95
N GLY A 134 1.36 -19.28 1.70
CA GLY A 134 1.48 -18.66 0.38
C GLY A 134 0.17 -18.58 -0.42
N ARG A 135 -0.98 -18.99 0.14
CA ARG A 135 -2.29 -18.79 -0.53
C ARG A 135 -2.65 -17.31 -0.57
N MET A 136 -3.07 -16.84 -1.74
CA MET A 136 -3.54 -15.48 -1.93
C MET A 136 -5.08 -15.42 -1.84
N PHE A 137 -5.58 -14.44 -1.11
CA PHE A 137 -7.01 -14.16 -0.92
C PHE A 137 -7.32 -12.79 -1.50
N VAL A 138 -8.21 -12.72 -2.49
CA VAL A 138 -8.58 -11.47 -3.17
C VAL A 138 -10.05 -11.15 -2.92
N ALA A 139 -10.30 -10.00 -2.28
CA ALA A 139 -11.63 -9.42 -2.16
C ALA A 139 -12.04 -8.81 -3.51
N ASP A 140 -12.86 -9.52 -4.29
CA ASP A 140 -13.32 -9.08 -5.62
C ASP A 140 -14.74 -8.53 -5.54
N MET A 141 -14.84 -7.19 -5.48
CA MET A 141 -16.13 -6.51 -5.42
C MET A 141 -16.95 -6.70 -6.71
N GLY A 142 -16.31 -6.87 -7.87
CA GLY A 142 -16.99 -7.09 -9.15
C GLY A 142 -17.66 -8.46 -9.20
N ARG A 143 -17.01 -9.46 -8.63
CA ARG A 143 -17.56 -10.82 -8.46
C ARG A 143 -18.46 -10.94 -7.23
N ARG A 144 -18.38 -10.02 -6.29
CA ARG A 144 -19.04 -10.07 -4.98
C ARG A 144 -18.60 -11.29 -4.16
N GLN A 145 -17.34 -11.68 -4.31
CA GLN A 145 -16.76 -12.91 -3.77
C GLN A 145 -15.36 -12.66 -3.24
N LEU A 146 -14.99 -13.47 -2.27
CA LEU A 146 -13.59 -13.72 -1.96
C LEU A 146 -13.09 -14.82 -2.90
N VAL A 147 -11.98 -14.61 -3.58
CA VAL A 147 -11.35 -15.58 -4.47
C VAL A 147 -10.03 -16.02 -3.87
N VAL A 148 -9.80 -17.33 -3.81
CA VAL A 148 -8.63 -17.96 -3.22
C VAL A 148 -7.77 -18.59 -4.30
N TYR A 149 -6.46 -18.36 -4.23
CA TYR A 149 -5.46 -18.89 -5.16
C TYR A 149 -4.35 -19.61 -4.39
N ASP A 150 -3.67 -20.53 -5.05
CA ASP A 150 -2.44 -21.13 -4.55
C ASP A 150 -1.21 -20.22 -4.78
N GLU A 151 -0.02 -20.66 -4.36
CA GLU A 151 1.26 -19.95 -4.53
C GLU A 151 1.64 -19.65 -6.00
N ASP A 152 1.10 -20.44 -6.95
CA ASP A 152 1.25 -20.23 -8.40
C ASP A 152 0.15 -19.37 -9.02
N PHE A 153 -0.69 -18.71 -8.20
CA PHE A 153 -1.89 -17.93 -8.59
C PHE A 153 -2.97 -18.73 -9.32
N LYS A 154 -2.99 -20.07 -9.16
CA LYS A 154 -4.04 -20.92 -9.70
C LYS A 154 -5.27 -20.88 -8.80
N PHE A 155 -6.45 -20.82 -9.41
CA PHE A 155 -7.71 -20.79 -8.71
C PHE A 155 -7.91 -22.03 -7.83
N ILE A 156 -8.18 -21.82 -6.55
CA ILE A 156 -8.58 -22.85 -5.59
C ILE A 156 -10.09 -22.81 -5.39
N LYS A 157 -10.63 -21.65 -4.95
CA LYS A 157 -12.02 -21.54 -4.49
C LYS A 157 -12.55 -20.12 -4.58
N GLU A 158 -13.85 -19.99 -4.63
CA GLU A 158 -14.60 -18.76 -4.36
C GLU A 158 -15.49 -18.93 -3.14
N ILE A 159 -15.67 -17.87 -2.36
CA ILE A 159 -16.53 -17.79 -1.18
C ILE A 159 -17.50 -16.63 -1.37
N GLY A 160 -18.79 -16.87 -1.22
CA GLY A 160 -19.86 -15.91 -1.55
C GLY A 160 -20.40 -16.09 -2.97
N PRO A 161 -21.30 -15.22 -3.46
CA PRO A 161 -21.87 -14.08 -2.72
C PRO A 161 -22.84 -14.50 -1.61
N PHE A 162 -23.09 -13.61 -0.65
CA PHE A 162 -23.99 -13.81 0.49
C PHE A 162 -25.16 -12.84 0.47
N ASP A 163 -25.82 -12.71 -0.69
CA ASP A 163 -26.95 -11.80 -0.85
C ASP A 163 -28.03 -12.08 0.21
N GLN A 164 -28.60 -11.03 0.79
CA GLN A 164 -29.67 -11.12 1.78
C GLN A 164 -30.87 -10.29 1.31
N ASP A 165 -32.01 -10.94 1.09
CA ASP A 165 -33.21 -10.34 0.56
C ASP A 165 -32.95 -9.56 -0.74
N GLU A 166 -33.12 -8.23 -0.72
CA GLU A 166 -32.85 -7.33 -1.85
C GLU A 166 -31.46 -6.66 -1.76
N VAL A 167 -30.64 -7.02 -0.75
CA VAL A 167 -29.32 -6.44 -0.51
C VAL A 167 -28.25 -7.34 -1.10
N GLU A 168 -27.49 -6.78 -2.04
CA GLU A 168 -26.38 -7.48 -2.67
C GLU A 168 -25.11 -7.44 -1.81
N SER A 169 -24.46 -8.59 -1.67
CA SER A 169 -23.12 -8.73 -1.11
C SER A 169 -22.13 -7.84 -1.85
N ARG A 170 -21.21 -7.20 -1.09
CA ARG A 170 -20.12 -6.39 -1.65
C ARG A 170 -18.87 -6.59 -0.83
N VAL A 171 -18.06 -7.55 -1.23
CA VAL A 171 -16.79 -7.87 -0.57
C VAL A 171 -15.80 -6.76 -0.87
N VAL A 172 -15.24 -6.12 0.17
CA VAL A 172 -14.34 -4.96 0.02
C VAL A 172 -13.00 -5.15 0.68
N ASP A 173 -12.87 -6.08 1.63
CA ASP A 173 -11.63 -6.32 2.33
C ASP A 173 -11.51 -7.76 2.82
N VAL A 174 -10.29 -8.21 3.03
CA VAL A 174 -9.96 -9.54 3.56
C VAL A 174 -8.66 -9.49 4.36
N GLU A 175 -8.67 -10.14 5.51
CA GLU A 175 -7.50 -10.34 6.38
C GLU A 175 -7.41 -11.80 6.77
N VAL A 176 -6.19 -12.35 6.83
CA VAL A 176 -5.92 -13.69 7.34
C VAL A 176 -5.11 -13.58 8.62
N ALA A 177 -5.69 -14.00 9.72
CA ALA A 177 -5.06 -13.96 11.04
C ALA A 177 -5.49 -15.14 11.91
N ASN A 178 -4.59 -15.64 12.75
CA ASN A 178 -4.88 -16.67 13.75
C ASN A 178 -5.57 -17.94 13.18
N GLY A 179 -5.23 -18.36 11.95
CA GLY A 179 -5.84 -19.52 11.28
C GLY A 179 -7.27 -19.27 10.79
N LEU A 180 -7.70 -18.02 10.70
CA LEU A 180 -9.01 -17.60 10.25
C LEU A 180 -8.91 -16.61 9.08
N ILE A 181 -9.94 -16.60 8.24
CA ILE A 181 -10.15 -15.65 7.17
C ILE A 181 -11.26 -14.69 7.61
N TYR A 182 -10.96 -13.42 7.76
CA TYR A 182 -11.93 -12.37 8.02
C TYR A 182 -12.20 -11.64 6.73
N PHE A 183 -13.42 -11.63 6.24
CA PHE A 183 -13.75 -10.80 5.10
C PHE A 183 -14.92 -9.85 5.37
N LEU A 184 -14.81 -8.66 4.80
CA LEU A 184 -15.70 -7.55 5.02
C LEU A 184 -16.70 -7.42 3.88
N ASP A 185 -17.99 -7.57 4.19
CA ASP A 185 -19.08 -7.33 3.27
C ASP A 185 -19.73 -5.98 3.51
N ALA A 186 -19.33 -4.97 2.73
CA ALA A 186 -19.86 -3.61 2.84
C ALA A 186 -21.29 -3.47 2.27
N GLY A 187 -21.77 -4.42 1.49
CA GLY A 187 -23.14 -4.43 0.98
C GLY A 187 -24.12 -4.71 2.10
N ILE A 188 -23.84 -5.70 2.90
CA ILE A 188 -24.69 -6.19 4.00
C ILE A 188 -24.29 -5.53 5.33
N GLY A 189 -23.07 -5.01 5.45
CA GLY A 189 -22.54 -4.42 6.67
C GLY A 189 -22.14 -5.49 7.69
N GLN A 190 -21.39 -6.49 7.27
CA GLN A 190 -20.98 -7.62 8.10
C GLN A 190 -19.52 -7.98 7.90
N VAL A 191 -18.91 -8.49 8.96
CA VAL A 191 -17.67 -9.28 8.90
C VAL A 191 -18.07 -10.75 8.98
N ARG A 192 -17.54 -11.56 8.05
CA ARG A 192 -17.71 -13.01 8.04
C ARG A 192 -16.36 -13.66 8.28
N VAL A 193 -16.34 -14.65 9.16
CA VAL A 193 -15.12 -15.32 9.57
C VAL A 193 -15.19 -16.79 9.16
N PHE A 194 -14.18 -17.26 8.47
CA PHE A 194 -14.05 -18.63 7.99
C PHE A 194 -12.79 -19.27 8.55
N ASP A 195 -12.83 -20.56 8.71
CA ASP A 195 -11.65 -21.36 8.99
C ASP A 195 -10.72 -21.39 7.76
N LEU A 196 -9.44 -21.15 7.98
CA LEU A 196 -8.45 -21.03 6.91
C LEU A 196 -8.24 -22.32 6.12
N ASP A 197 -8.38 -23.48 6.75
CA ASP A 197 -8.12 -24.78 6.13
C ASP A 197 -9.37 -25.40 5.51
N THR A 198 -10.51 -25.32 6.21
CA THR A 198 -11.76 -25.96 5.77
C THR A 198 -12.65 -25.05 4.96
N TYR A 199 -12.45 -23.73 5.05
CA TYR A 199 -13.34 -22.70 4.49
C TYR A 199 -14.79 -22.80 5.01
N GLU A 200 -14.99 -23.32 6.22
CA GLU A 200 -16.29 -23.33 6.89
C GLU A 200 -16.52 -22.02 7.63
N GLU A 201 -17.71 -21.45 7.49
CA GLU A 201 -18.08 -20.24 8.22
C GLU A 201 -18.15 -20.54 9.72
N LYS A 202 -17.42 -19.78 10.51
CA LYS A 202 -17.36 -19.89 11.98
C LYS A 202 -18.21 -18.84 12.67
N MET A 203 -18.24 -17.61 12.13
CA MET A 203 -18.87 -16.48 12.80
C MET A 203 -19.27 -15.40 11.81
N VAL A 204 -20.32 -14.65 12.14
CA VAL A 204 -20.74 -13.42 11.44
C VAL A 204 -21.09 -12.37 12.48
N PHE A 205 -20.59 -11.16 12.31
CA PHE A 205 -20.89 -10.01 13.18
C PHE A 205 -20.91 -8.70 12.40
N GLY A 206 -21.21 -7.56 13.07
CA GLY A 206 -21.25 -6.24 12.44
C GLY A 206 -22.63 -5.81 11.98
N SER A 207 -23.61 -6.75 11.87
CA SER A 207 -25.02 -6.40 11.83
C SER A 207 -25.45 -5.80 13.18
N GLU A 208 -26.67 -5.48 13.42
CA GLU A 208 -27.11 -4.87 14.66
C GLU A 208 -26.83 -5.76 15.88
N ASP A 209 -26.11 -5.20 16.90
CA ASP A 209 -25.89 -5.85 18.19
C ASP A 209 -26.96 -5.45 19.23
N ASP A 210 -26.88 -5.99 20.46
CA ASP A 210 -27.78 -5.72 21.58
C ASP A 210 -27.78 -4.23 22.01
N GLN A 211 -26.77 -3.44 21.57
CA GLN A 211 -26.62 -2.01 21.85
C GLN A 211 -27.03 -1.14 20.66
N GLY A 212 -27.56 -1.74 19.57
CA GLY A 212 -27.88 -1.06 18.33
C GLY A 212 -26.67 -0.65 17.50
N LYS A 213 -25.51 -1.26 17.74
CA LYS A 213 -24.27 -0.99 17.01
C LYS A 213 -24.24 -1.86 15.76
N LYS A 214 -24.10 -1.21 14.60
CA LYS A 214 -24.01 -1.89 13.30
C LYS A 214 -23.09 -1.14 12.35
N LEU A 215 -22.50 -1.86 11.42
CA LEU A 215 -21.79 -1.29 10.29
C LEU A 215 -22.78 -0.76 9.25
N VAL A 216 -22.50 0.46 8.75
CA VAL A 216 -23.32 1.14 7.73
C VAL A 216 -22.63 1.15 6.38
N LYS A 217 -21.37 1.54 6.36
CA LYS A 217 -20.53 1.53 5.15
C LYS A 217 -19.08 1.23 5.50
N PRO A 218 -18.80 0.00 5.90
CA PRO A 218 -17.43 -0.39 6.21
C PRO A 218 -16.58 -0.42 4.94
N THR A 219 -15.27 -0.20 5.11
CA THR A 219 -14.32 -0.14 3.99
C THR A 219 -13.12 -1.04 4.16
N ASN A 220 -12.51 -1.07 5.33
CA ASN A 220 -11.34 -1.89 5.63
C ASN A 220 -11.40 -2.41 7.06
N LEU A 221 -10.66 -3.49 7.31
CA LEU A 221 -10.51 -4.09 8.63
C LEU A 221 -9.04 -4.48 8.87
N THR A 222 -8.68 -4.60 10.14
CA THR A 222 -7.45 -5.27 10.58
C THR A 222 -7.72 -6.05 11.87
N ILE A 223 -6.87 -7.03 12.17
CA ILE A 223 -7.03 -7.97 13.28
C ILE A 223 -5.79 -7.90 14.16
N ASP A 224 -5.98 -7.77 15.48
CA ASP A 224 -4.86 -7.80 16.42
C ASP A 224 -4.44 -9.25 16.79
N ALA A 225 -3.35 -9.36 17.53
CA ALA A 225 -2.81 -10.66 17.97
C ALA A 225 -3.79 -11.46 18.86
N GLU A 226 -4.67 -10.77 19.59
CA GLU A 226 -5.70 -11.37 20.43
C GLU A 226 -6.93 -11.83 19.64
N GLY A 227 -7.03 -11.45 18.35
CA GLY A 227 -8.15 -11.75 17.45
C GLY A 227 -9.27 -10.72 17.49
N ASN A 228 -9.05 -9.54 18.08
CA ASN A 228 -10.02 -8.45 17.99
C ASN A 228 -9.99 -7.83 16.59
N SER A 229 -11.15 -7.45 16.10
CA SER A 229 -11.34 -6.87 14.78
C SER A 229 -11.56 -5.36 14.88
N TYR A 230 -10.83 -4.60 14.09
CA TYR A 230 -10.93 -3.13 13.96
C TYR A 230 -11.46 -2.81 12.57
N VAL A 231 -12.69 -2.33 12.48
CA VAL A 231 -13.37 -2.10 11.20
C VAL A 231 -13.68 -0.63 11.01
N VAL A 232 -13.16 -0.04 9.95
CA VAL A 232 -13.44 1.35 9.59
C VAL A 232 -14.82 1.46 8.96
N ASP A 233 -15.68 2.30 9.52
CA ASP A 233 -16.93 2.71 8.89
C ASP A 233 -16.85 4.17 8.41
N THR A 234 -16.74 4.33 7.10
CA THR A 234 -16.53 5.64 6.46
C THR A 234 -17.69 6.61 6.68
N VAL A 235 -18.94 6.14 6.72
CA VAL A 235 -20.12 7.02 6.91
C VAL A 235 -20.30 7.41 8.36
N GLN A 236 -19.99 6.51 9.28
CA GLN A 236 -20.05 6.80 10.70
C GLN A 236 -18.82 7.57 11.20
N CYS A 237 -17.76 7.67 10.38
CA CYS A 237 -16.49 8.31 10.70
C CYS A 237 -15.88 7.76 11.99
N GLN A 238 -15.91 6.43 12.13
CA GLN A 238 -15.44 5.72 13.33
C GLN A 238 -14.80 4.38 12.93
N ILE A 239 -13.97 3.88 13.83
CA ILE A 239 -13.49 2.50 13.81
C ILE A 239 -14.29 1.75 14.86
N PHE A 240 -14.91 0.65 14.45
CA PHE A 240 -15.64 -0.25 15.33
C PHE A 240 -14.74 -1.38 15.76
N VAL A 241 -14.75 -1.73 17.05
CA VAL A 241 -13.93 -2.80 17.62
C VAL A 241 -14.83 -3.91 18.13
N TRP A 242 -14.60 -5.13 17.66
CA TRP A 242 -15.20 -6.36 18.16
C TRP A 242 -14.13 -7.27 18.72
N ASP A 243 -14.46 -8.01 19.79
CA ASP A 243 -13.58 -9.03 20.34
C ASP A 243 -13.54 -10.29 19.44
N LYS A 244 -12.65 -11.20 19.76
CA LYS A 244 -12.44 -12.47 19.04
C LYS A 244 -13.70 -13.36 18.96
N ASP A 245 -14.72 -13.12 19.78
CA ASP A 245 -15.98 -13.84 19.80
C ASP A 245 -17.08 -13.07 19.03
N GLY A 246 -16.71 -11.96 18.33
CA GLY A 246 -17.61 -11.12 17.52
C GLY A 246 -18.53 -10.22 18.35
N LYS A 247 -18.18 -9.96 19.61
CA LYS A 247 -18.95 -9.08 20.47
C LYS A 247 -18.39 -7.66 20.39
N PHE A 248 -19.28 -6.68 20.22
CA PHE A 248 -18.89 -5.26 20.19
C PHE A 248 -18.24 -4.82 21.50
N VAL A 249 -17.09 -4.15 21.38
CA VAL A 249 -16.30 -3.62 22.51
C VAL A 249 -16.46 -2.12 22.63
N ARG A 250 -16.10 -1.37 21.57
CA ARG A 250 -16.06 0.10 21.56
C ARG A 250 -15.92 0.66 20.15
N THR A 251 -15.94 1.99 20.05
CA THR A 251 -15.52 2.72 18.86
C THR A 251 -14.28 3.57 19.16
N ILE A 252 -13.48 3.85 18.11
CA ILE A 252 -12.36 4.80 18.12
C ILE A 252 -12.68 5.91 17.13
N GLY A 253 -12.34 7.16 17.49
CA GLY A 253 -12.59 8.32 16.67
C GLY A 253 -14.05 8.77 16.67
N SER A 254 -14.31 9.88 16.00
CA SER A 254 -15.63 10.50 15.84
C SER A 254 -15.64 11.42 14.62
N PRO A 255 -16.81 11.79 14.08
CA PRO A 255 -16.89 12.79 13.02
C PRO A 255 -16.33 14.15 13.48
N GLY A 256 -15.47 14.77 12.64
CA GLY A 256 -14.93 16.10 12.90
C GLY A 256 -13.68 16.41 12.11
N ASP A 257 -12.99 17.51 12.47
CA ASP A 257 -11.86 18.08 11.73
C ASP A 257 -10.59 18.33 12.56
N ILE A 258 -10.54 17.81 13.77
CA ILE A 258 -9.35 17.82 14.62
C ILE A 258 -8.69 16.43 14.67
N VAL A 259 -7.45 16.38 15.13
CA VAL A 259 -6.71 15.11 15.32
C VAL A 259 -7.51 14.17 16.21
N GLY A 260 -7.61 12.90 15.83
CA GLY A 260 -8.46 11.90 16.48
C GLY A 260 -9.91 11.87 15.99
N GLN A 261 -10.29 12.80 15.12
CA GLN A 261 -11.56 12.80 14.42
C GLN A 261 -11.38 12.48 12.94
N PHE A 262 -12.46 12.07 12.29
CA PHE A 262 -12.45 11.66 10.89
C PHE A 262 -13.50 12.38 10.07
N ALA A 263 -13.17 12.66 8.81
CA ALA A 263 -14.12 13.12 7.80
C ALA A 263 -14.48 12.02 6.80
N ARG A 264 -13.51 11.19 6.41
CA ARG A 264 -13.71 10.08 5.48
C ARG A 264 -12.65 8.97 5.69
N PRO A 265 -12.65 8.30 6.83
CA PRO A 265 -11.69 7.24 7.09
C PRO A 265 -11.93 6.08 6.11
N LYS A 266 -10.83 5.40 5.71
CA LYS A 266 -10.89 4.26 4.80
C LYS A 266 -9.94 3.13 5.21
N GLY A 267 -8.67 3.21 4.77
CA GLY A 267 -7.65 2.20 5.05
C GLY A 267 -7.29 2.16 6.53
N ILE A 268 -7.02 0.97 7.03
CA ILE A 268 -6.51 0.74 8.38
C ILE A 268 -5.46 -0.35 8.32
N ALA A 269 -4.40 -0.20 9.08
CA ALA A 269 -3.43 -1.24 9.37
C ALA A 269 -3.05 -1.19 10.83
N LEU A 270 -2.62 -2.31 11.36
CA LEU A 270 -2.11 -2.44 12.72
C LEU A 270 -0.70 -3.01 12.65
N ASP A 271 0.22 -2.40 13.38
CA ASP A 271 1.56 -2.93 13.59
C ASP A 271 1.95 -2.69 15.04
N ASP A 272 2.39 -3.75 15.71
CA ASP A 272 2.57 -3.77 17.14
C ASP A 272 1.30 -3.23 17.86
N ASP A 273 1.42 -2.13 18.60
CA ASP A 273 0.34 -1.49 19.36
C ASP A 273 -0.11 -0.16 18.72
N ILE A 274 0.11 0.06 17.42
CA ILE A 274 -0.24 1.29 16.72
C ILE A 274 -1.19 1.01 15.56
N LEU A 275 -2.33 1.70 15.57
CA LEU A 275 -3.26 1.73 14.45
C LEU A 275 -2.91 2.88 13.50
N TYR A 276 -2.80 2.58 12.22
CA TYR A 276 -2.59 3.53 11.12
C TYR A 276 -3.90 3.66 10.35
N VAL A 277 -4.46 4.85 10.30
CA VAL A 277 -5.78 5.08 9.72
C VAL A 277 -5.72 6.17 8.66
N ILE A 278 -6.06 5.81 7.43
CA ILE A 278 -6.16 6.75 6.31
C ILE A 278 -7.44 7.54 6.39
N ASP A 279 -7.36 8.87 6.39
CA ASP A 279 -8.50 9.73 6.09
C ASP A 279 -8.39 10.30 4.67
N SER A 280 -9.24 9.80 3.77
CA SER A 280 -9.24 10.20 2.36
C SER A 280 -9.73 11.63 2.11
N SER A 281 -10.35 12.28 3.11
CA SER A 281 -10.84 13.66 3.00
C SER A 281 -9.80 14.65 3.49
N PHE A 282 -9.09 14.32 4.56
CA PHE A 282 -7.94 15.08 5.04
C PHE A 282 -6.66 14.76 4.27
N GLU A 283 -6.68 13.66 3.51
CA GLU A 283 -5.54 13.19 2.73
C GLU A 283 -4.28 13.02 3.59
N ASN A 284 -4.47 12.38 4.74
CA ASN A 284 -3.42 12.05 5.70
C ASN A 284 -3.56 10.63 6.26
N CYS A 285 -2.57 10.22 7.02
CA CYS A 285 -2.61 9.02 7.85
C CYS A 285 -2.52 9.44 9.32
N GLN A 286 -3.51 9.07 10.13
CA GLN A 286 -3.53 9.30 11.57
C GLN A 286 -3.11 8.03 12.31
N LEU A 287 -2.28 8.18 13.34
CA LEU A 287 -1.80 7.11 14.20
C LEU A 287 -2.52 7.16 15.54
N PHE A 288 -2.92 6.00 16.05
CA PHE A 288 -3.57 5.85 17.36
C PHE A 288 -2.90 4.73 18.16
N ASN A 289 -2.90 4.87 19.48
CA ASN A 289 -2.60 3.74 20.36
C ASN A 289 -3.80 2.79 20.46
N MET A 290 -3.58 1.65 21.11
CA MET A 290 -4.64 0.64 21.29
C MET A 290 -5.77 1.11 22.21
N ASP A 291 -5.61 2.17 22.99
CA ASP A 291 -6.69 2.81 23.77
C ASP A 291 -7.57 3.70 22.91
N GLY A 292 -7.11 4.04 21.68
CA GLY A 292 -7.80 4.91 20.72
C GLY A 292 -7.47 6.39 20.88
N ASP A 293 -6.39 6.69 21.61
CA ASP A 293 -5.86 8.05 21.69
C ASP A 293 -5.05 8.37 20.44
N PRO A 294 -5.23 9.53 19.81
CA PRO A 294 -4.44 9.94 18.68
C PRO A 294 -3.00 10.26 19.11
N LEU A 295 -2.04 9.77 18.35
CA LEU A 295 -0.62 9.97 18.60
C LEU A 295 -0.03 11.06 17.72
N MET A 296 -0.24 10.95 16.42
CA MET A 296 0.16 11.92 15.40
C MET A 296 -0.59 11.68 14.11
N PHE A 297 -0.37 12.57 13.15
CA PHE A 297 -0.69 12.31 11.75
C PHE A 297 0.51 12.68 10.88
N PHE A 298 0.57 12.12 9.68
CA PHE A 298 1.56 12.46 8.68
C PHE A 298 0.95 12.53 7.28
N ALA A 299 1.72 13.07 6.35
CA ALA A 299 1.33 13.47 5.01
C ALA A 299 0.25 14.58 5.02
N ASN A 300 0.11 15.23 3.88
CA ASN A 300 -0.84 16.31 3.67
C ASN A 300 -1.46 16.18 2.29
N ALA A 301 -2.57 16.85 2.08
CA ALA A 301 -3.22 16.95 0.78
C ALA A 301 -2.29 17.59 -0.27
N GLY A 302 -2.18 17.00 -1.44
CA GLY A 302 -1.44 17.62 -2.53
C GLY A 302 -0.80 16.67 -3.53
N VAL A 303 -0.02 17.28 -4.42
CA VAL A 303 0.68 16.58 -5.52
C VAL A 303 2.21 16.68 -5.40
N GLY A 304 2.72 17.12 -4.26
CA GLY A 304 4.15 17.14 -3.96
C GLY A 304 4.66 15.80 -3.40
N PRO A 305 5.99 15.63 -3.34
CA PRO A 305 6.58 14.45 -2.72
C PRO A 305 6.10 14.26 -1.28
N GLY A 306 5.73 13.04 -0.92
CA GLY A 306 5.21 12.70 0.40
C GLY A 306 3.79 13.14 0.69
N ASN A 307 3.12 13.86 -0.22
CA ASN A 307 1.71 14.20 -0.09
C ASN A 307 0.81 13.08 -0.62
N LEU A 308 -0.44 13.08 -0.15
CA LEU A 308 -1.45 12.10 -0.56
C LEU A 308 -2.54 12.77 -1.40
N TYR A 309 -3.19 11.96 -2.26
CA TYR A 309 -4.30 12.41 -3.09
C TYR A 309 -5.39 11.34 -3.17
N LEU A 310 -6.45 11.52 -2.40
CA LEU A 310 -7.50 10.52 -2.18
C LEU A 310 -6.94 9.14 -1.81
N PRO A 311 -6.16 9.03 -0.74
CA PRO A 311 -5.56 7.77 -0.32
C PRO A 311 -6.64 6.74 0.05
N THR A 312 -6.33 5.45 -0.11
CA THR A 312 -7.31 4.37 0.06
C THR A 312 -6.89 3.29 1.03
N CYS A 313 -5.63 2.86 0.99
CA CYS A 313 -5.13 1.78 1.83
C CYS A 313 -3.77 2.15 2.39
N VAL A 314 -3.43 1.59 3.53
CA VAL A 314 -2.12 1.61 4.16
C VAL A 314 -1.71 0.19 4.48
N TRP A 315 -0.46 -0.13 4.23
CA TRP A 315 0.24 -1.33 4.68
C TRP A 315 1.46 -0.89 5.49
N ILE A 316 1.81 -1.64 6.52
CA ILE A 316 3.00 -1.44 7.34
C ILE A 316 3.61 -2.79 7.72
N GLY A 317 4.93 -2.84 7.83
CA GLY A 317 5.65 -4.03 8.27
C GLY A 317 7.15 -3.81 8.37
N ASP A 318 7.84 -4.85 8.88
CA ASP A 318 9.31 -4.89 9.01
C ASP A 318 9.97 -5.27 7.67
N GLU A 319 9.27 -6.02 6.85
CA GLU A 319 9.79 -6.53 5.59
C GLU A 319 9.95 -5.43 4.54
N GLY A 320 10.96 -5.59 3.66
CA GLY A 320 11.16 -4.75 2.49
C GLY A 320 11.76 -3.37 2.79
N LEU A 321 12.10 -3.05 4.03
CA LEU A 321 12.75 -1.78 4.36
C LEU A 321 14.12 -1.64 3.71
N ASP A 322 14.87 -2.73 3.60
CA ASP A 322 16.17 -2.84 2.93
C ASP A 322 16.12 -2.51 1.44
N LEU A 323 14.97 -2.67 0.79
CA LEU A 323 14.75 -2.27 -0.61
C LEU A 323 14.81 -0.75 -0.80
N PHE A 324 14.80 0.02 0.30
CA PHE A 324 14.78 1.48 0.31
C PHE A 324 16.03 2.12 0.93
N ASP A 325 17.09 1.37 1.22
CA ASP A 325 18.33 1.88 1.85
C ASP A 325 18.90 3.13 1.17
N ASP A 326 18.86 3.19 -0.16
CA ASP A 326 19.35 4.35 -0.93
C ASP A 326 18.50 5.63 -0.75
N TYR A 327 17.27 5.50 -0.24
CA TYR A 327 16.30 6.57 -0.03
C TYR A 327 16.24 7.03 1.43
N ILE A 328 16.72 6.22 2.37
CA ILE A 328 16.76 6.56 3.79
C ILE A 328 17.86 7.60 4.01
N ASP A 329 17.54 8.65 4.75
CA ASP A 329 18.50 9.66 5.13
C ASP A 329 19.53 9.09 6.11
N SER A 330 20.80 9.48 5.97
CA SER A 330 21.90 8.96 6.81
C SER A 330 21.73 9.21 8.31
N ASP A 331 20.98 10.25 8.66
CA ASP A 331 20.71 10.66 10.03
C ASP A 331 19.33 10.16 10.52
N PHE A 332 18.70 9.24 9.77
CA PHE A 332 17.41 8.64 10.11
C PHE A 332 17.53 7.11 10.28
N GLN A 333 17.19 6.62 11.45
CA GLN A 333 17.17 5.19 11.79
C GLN A 333 15.77 4.64 11.52
N ALA A 334 15.57 4.10 10.31
CA ALA A 334 14.29 3.51 9.91
C ALA A 334 14.04 2.20 10.66
N GLU A 335 12.80 2.02 11.13
CA GLU A 335 12.35 0.87 11.92
C GLU A 335 11.30 0.03 11.15
N LYS A 336 10.39 0.69 10.42
CA LYS A 336 9.29 0.05 9.68
C LYS A 336 9.11 0.70 8.32
N LEU A 337 8.60 -0.07 7.36
CA LEU A 337 8.19 0.42 6.05
C LEU A 337 6.68 0.63 6.02
N ILE A 338 6.23 1.75 5.46
CA ILE A 338 4.81 2.08 5.25
C ILE A 338 4.57 2.27 3.76
N ALA A 339 3.55 1.63 3.22
CA ALA A 339 3.10 1.81 1.85
C ALA A 339 1.65 2.34 1.83
N ILE A 340 1.41 3.43 1.08
CA ILE A 340 0.08 4.05 0.96
C ILE A 340 -0.31 4.18 -0.50
N THR A 341 -1.48 3.67 -0.86
CA THR A 341 -2.06 3.82 -2.19
C THR A 341 -2.88 5.10 -2.32
N ASN A 342 -2.70 5.80 -3.44
CA ASN A 342 -3.50 6.97 -3.84
C ASN A 342 -4.36 6.61 -5.05
N ASN A 343 -5.68 6.67 -4.91
CA ASN A 343 -6.59 6.34 -6.01
C ASN A 343 -6.45 7.31 -7.18
N TYR A 344 -6.17 8.60 -6.89
CA TYR A 344 -5.98 9.67 -7.86
C TYR A 344 -4.61 10.33 -7.66
N GLY A 345 -4.34 11.36 -8.46
CA GLY A 345 -3.08 12.11 -8.41
C GLY A 345 -1.94 11.47 -9.21
N PRO A 346 -0.79 12.14 -9.27
CA PRO A 346 0.37 11.68 -10.03
C PRO A 346 1.18 10.59 -9.33
N PHE A 347 1.12 10.50 -8.00
CA PHE A 347 1.85 9.55 -7.18
C PHE A 347 0.90 8.47 -6.68
N LYS A 348 0.99 7.26 -7.23
CA LYS A 348 0.00 6.20 -7.02
C LYS A 348 0.28 5.31 -5.81
N LEU A 349 1.53 5.03 -5.54
CA LEU A 349 1.99 4.26 -4.40
C LEU A 349 3.13 5.01 -3.74
N ASN A 350 2.92 5.48 -2.53
CA ASN A 350 3.89 6.22 -1.75
C ASN A 350 4.49 5.33 -0.66
N PHE A 351 5.81 5.44 -0.49
CA PHE A 351 6.56 4.72 0.54
C PHE A 351 7.13 5.70 1.56
N TYR A 352 7.01 5.31 2.83
CA TYR A 352 7.55 6.04 3.96
C TYR A 352 8.26 5.09 4.90
N ALA A 353 9.19 5.60 5.70
CA ALA A 353 9.78 4.88 6.83
C ALA A 353 9.30 5.49 8.15
N LEU A 354 8.86 4.66 9.08
CA LEU A 354 8.76 5.01 10.50
C LEU A 354 10.13 4.81 11.13
N GLY A 355 10.56 5.73 11.99
CA GLY A 355 11.88 5.63 12.62
C GLY A 355 12.18 6.80 13.54
N LYS A 356 13.47 7.08 13.72
CA LYS A 356 14.00 8.12 14.59
C LYS A 356 15.13 8.86 13.88
N ALA A 357 15.15 10.19 13.94
CA ALA A 357 16.25 11.00 13.46
C ALA A 357 17.30 11.21 14.55
N ASP A 358 18.56 11.18 14.16
CA ASP A 358 19.68 11.45 15.08
C ASP A 358 19.62 12.89 15.61
N GLY A 359 20.07 13.08 16.84
CA GLY A 359 20.13 14.40 17.48
C GLY A 359 18.83 14.89 18.12
N TYR A 360 17.78 14.09 18.10
CA TYR A 360 16.53 14.36 18.81
C TYR A 360 16.37 13.43 20.01
N GLU A 361 15.73 13.94 21.07
CA GLU A 361 15.33 13.12 22.21
C GLU A 361 13.91 12.58 21.99
N TYR A 362 13.75 11.28 22.12
CA TYR A 362 12.46 10.59 22.08
C TYR A 362 12.18 10.04 23.49
N ALA A 363 10.95 10.17 23.97
CA ALA A 363 10.60 9.65 25.27
C ALA A 363 10.84 8.12 25.35
N ASP A 364 11.54 7.67 26.39
CA ASP A 364 12.02 6.30 26.58
C ASP A 364 10.90 5.24 26.75
N ASN A 365 9.66 5.64 26.71
CA ASN A 365 8.53 4.74 26.88
C ASN A 365 7.64 4.74 25.65
N GLU A 366 7.77 3.65 24.88
CA GLU A 366 6.85 3.21 23.85
C GLU A 366 6.64 4.22 22.70
N ALA A 367 6.73 3.75 21.46
CA ALA A 367 6.51 4.54 20.25
C ALA A 367 5.26 5.45 20.33
N ALA A 368 4.29 5.08 21.16
CA ALA A 368 3.04 5.76 21.38
C ALA A 368 3.11 7.01 22.30
N ARG A 369 3.91 7.02 23.36
CA ARG A 369 3.91 8.14 24.32
C ARG A 369 4.72 9.34 23.85
N GLY A 370 5.81 9.14 23.13
CA GLY A 370 6.62 10.24 22.56
C GLY A 370 5.92 11.04 21.46
N LEU A 371 4.83 10.52 20.90
CA LEU A 371 4.06 11.20 19.85
C LEU A 371 2.99 12.16 20.44
N ALA A 372 2.50 11.91 21.67
CA ALA A 372 1.45 12.72 22.31
C ALA A 372 1.95 14.08 22.85
N GLU A 373 3.27 14.23 23.10
CA GLU A 373 3.86 15.45 23.66
C GLU A 373 4.14 16.54 22.62
N LEU A 374 3.91 16.28 21.33
CA LEU A 374 4.24 17.17 20.22
C LEU A 374 3.11 18.13 19.79
N GLN A 375 2.00 18.19 20.52
CA GLN A 375 0.97 19.19 20.25
C GLN A 375 1.41 20.53 20.83
N PRO A 376 1.46 21.63 20.03
CA PRO A 376 1.65 22.95 20.60
C PRO A 376 0.49 23.25 21.55
N GLU A 377 0.79 23.66 22.79
CA GLU A 377 -0.20 24.23 23.68
C GLU A 377 -0.96 25.33 22.90
N THR A 378 -2.22 25.13 22.66
CA THR A 378 -3.09 26.20 22.15
C THR A 378 -3.16 27.24 23.26
N GLU A 379 -2.43 28.33 23.09
CA GLU A 379 -2.63 29.54 23.91
C GLU A 379 -4.11 29.95 23.78
N GLU A 380 -4.80 30.05 24.94
CA GLU A 380 -6.14 30.58 25.09
C GLU A 380 -6.23 32.06 24.67
#